data_b7770c3a4348dced6de6710f57c13568
#
_entry.id   b7770c3a4348dced6de6710f57c13568
#
_cell.length_a   1.000
_cell.length_b   1.000
_cell.length_c   1.000
_cell.angle_alpha   90.00
_cell.angle_beta   90.00
_cell.angle_gamma   90.00
#
_symmetry.space_group_name_H-M   'P 1'
#
loop_
_entity.id
_entity.type
_entity.pdbx_description
1 polymer ?
#
loop_
_entity_poly.entity_id
_entity_poly.type
_entity_poly.pdbx_seq_one_letter_code
_entity_poly.pdbx_strand_id
1 'polypeptide(L)'
;MRRLMKAVILREPGRLELTQVPVPEPKPGELLIKVGACGICGSDVRYYMGENPWALHTLGVDEPMPGNVILGHEVAGEVVEAGSPDDSGRVGERVGIIAFNTCGTCYYCRRGLHNLCENTLHIGHDGRWRGVKYVPGGYAEYMPVWSDKAHRIPDSISFIEATQLDGLAVAVHAVNRAAVRPGDSALVVGAGAIGLMILQVARTYGATKVVAVDVRGKPLEVASELGADGVINAAEEDVVKKAREVTGGLGFDAVFDTVGSAESLTKGLKCLARGGRYVLLAVTKEKVEIEITALAGERVLTTSANNLFPEYTTAVELMASGRVRAKPFITHVFKLDEVHEAFRVALNKEEYDAIKVVLVP
;
A
#
# COMPACT_ATOMS: atom_id res chain seq x y z
N MET A 1 20.85 -11.83 -30.10
CA MET A 1 19.44 -12.16 -29.73
C MET A 1 19.12 -11.35 -28.50
N ARG A 2 17.93 -10.70 -28.45
CA ARG A 2 17.51 -10.01 -27.22
C ARG A 2 17.30 -11.03 -26.10
N ARG A 3 17.83 -10.73 -24.91
CA ARG A 3 17.60 -11.56 -23.70
C ARG A 3 16.11 -11.55 -23.40
N LEU A 4 15.52 -12.71 -23.13
CA LEU A 4 14.12 -12.86 -22.72
C LEU A 4 14.00 -13.00 -21.20
N MET A 5 12.88 -12.60 -20.66
CA MET A 5 12.51 -12.74 -19.24
C MET A 5 11.09 -13.24 -19.10
N LYS A 6 10.79 -13.92 -18.00
CA LYS A 6 9.41 -14.23 -17.60
C LYS A 6 8.70 -12.97 -17.11
N ALA A 7 7.44 -12.80 -17.52
CA ALA A 7 6.56 -11.76 -17.01
C ALA A 7 5.11 -12.26 -16.99
N VAL A 8 4.34 -11.77 -16.05
CA VAL A 8 2.89 -12.00 -15.95
C VAL A 8 2.16 -10.75 -16.43
N ILE A 9 1.37 -10.91 -17.47
CA ILE A 9 0.64 -9.81 -18.12
C ILE A 9 -0.85 -9.98 -17.85
N LEU A 10 -1.48 -8.94 -17.32
CA LEU A 10 -2.93 -8.85 -17.28
C LEU A 10 -3.43 -8.43 -18.67
N ARG A 11 -4.06 -9.35 -19.40
CA ARG A 11 -4.58 -9.12 -20.75
C ARG A 11 -5.95 -8.46 -20.73
N GLU A 12 -6.81 -9.01 -19.89
CA GLU A 12 -8.20 -8.61 -19.69
C GLU A 12 -8.66 -9.06 -18.30
N PRO A 13 -9.80 -8.61 -17.79
CA PRO A 13 -10.30 -9.05 -16.49
C PRO A 13 -10.32 -10.57 -16.36
N GLY A 14 -9.76 -11.08 -15.25
CA GLY A 14 -9.67 -12.51 -14.96
C GLY A 14 -8.59 -13.27 -15.72
N ARG A 15 -7.81 -12.61 -16.61
CA ARG A 15 -6.83 -13.29 -17.45
C ARG A 15 -5.41 -12.80 -17.25
N LEU A 16 -4.68 -13.47 -16.38
CA LEU A 16 -3.23 -13.36 -16.26
C LEU A 16 -2.55 -14.32 -17.23
N GLU A 17 -1.52 -13.87 -17.92
CA GLU A 17 -0.73 -14.68 -18.84
C GLU A 17 0.74 -14.63 -18.42
N LEU A 18 1.27 -15.77 -17.98
CA LEU A 18 2.70 -15.96 -17.80
C LEU A 18 3.33 -16.20 -19.17
N THR A 19 4.25 -15.36 -19.59
CA THR A 19 4.88 -15.43 -20.91
C THR A 19 6.32 -14.93 -20.88
N GLN A 20 7.02 -15.09 -21.99
CA GLN A 20 8.35 -14.53 -22.18
C GLN A 20 8.29 -13.23 -22.98
N VAL A 21 8.93 -12.20 -22.46
CA VAL A 21 9.05 -10.89 -23.11
C VAL A 21 10.53 -10.47 -23.17
N PRO A 22 10.93 -9.59 -24.09
CA PRO A 22 12.28 -9.05 -24.08
C PRO A 22 12.58 -8.33 -22.74
N VAL A 23 13.78 -8.56 -22.20
CA VAL A 23 14.29 -7.77 -21.07
C VAL A 23 14.32 -6.31 -21.50
N PRO A 24 13.75 -5.37 -20.74
CA PRO A 24 13.79 -3.96 -21.08
C PRO A 24 15.21 -3.40 -20.97
N GLU A 25 15.55 -2.47 -21.87
CA GLU A 25 16.78 -1.69 -21.80
C GLU A 25 16.48 -0.41 -21.03
N PRO A 26 17.20 -0.09 -19.92
CA PRO A 26 16.97 1.13 -19.17
C PRO A 26 17.36 2.36 -20.02
N LYS A 27 16.50 3.37 -20.02
CA LYS A 27 16.77 4.67 -20.68
C LYS A 27 17.63 5.56 -19.77
N PRO A 28 18.21 6.65 -20.29
CA PRO A 28 18.87 7.65 -19.45
C PRO A 28 17.94 8.11 -18.30
N GLY A 29 18.44 8.05 -17.06
CA GLY A 29 17.67 8.33 -15.86
C GLY A 29 16.84 7.13 -15.35
N GLU A 30 16.97 5.95 -15.96
CA GLU A 30 16.37 4.70 -15.49
C GLU A 30 17.45 3.69 -15.06
N LEU A 31 17.05 2.78 -14.19
CA LEU A 31 17.80 1.61 -13.76
C LEU A 31 17.04 0.35 -14.19
N LEU A 32 17.75 -0.72 -14.49
CA LEU A 32 17.17 -2.05 -14.62
C LEU A 32 17.28 -2.77 -13.28
N ILE A 33 16.16 -3.15 -12.74
CA ILE A 33 16.08 -3.90 -11.49
C ILE A 33 15.86 -5.37 -11.80
N LYS A 34 16.73 -6.24 -11.27
CA LYS A 34 16.42 -7.66 -11.12
C LYS A 34 15.47 -7.77 -9.93
N VAL A 35 14.23 -8.13 -10.20
CA VAL A 35 13.20 -8.23 -9.16
C VAL A 35 13.56 -9.36 -8.20
N GLY A 36 13.65 -9.06 -6.92
CA GLY A 36 13.87 -10.04 -5.86
C GLY A 36 12.56 -10.54 -5.26
N ALA A 37 11.57 -9.64 -5.14
CA ALA A 37 10.22 -9.95 -4.70
C ALA A 37 9.24 -8.84 -5.10
N CYS A 38 7.95 -9.20 -5.24
CA CYS A 38 6.86 -8.26 -5.48
C CYS A 38 5.61 -8.66 -4.68
N GLY A 39 5.06 -7.74 -3.89
CA GLY A 39 3.82 -7.94 -3.14
C GLY A 39 2.59 -7.91 -4.05
N ILE A 40 1.56 -8.71 -3.72
CA ILE A 40 0.23 -8.58 -4.32
C ILE A 40 -0.58 -7.60 -3.47
N CYS A 41 -0.87 -6.44 -4.04
CA CYS A 41 -1.71 -5.42 -3.42
C CYS A 41 -3.21 -5.71 -3.63
N GLY A 42 -4.05 -5.17 -2.77
CA GLY A 42 -5.50 -5.19 -2.98
C GLY A 42 -5.93 -4.52 -4.29
N SER A 43 -5.18 -3.51 -4.76
CA SER A 43 -5.40 -2.88 -6.06
C SER A 43 -5.14 -3.84 -7.23
N ASP A 44 -4.12 -4.71 -7.16
CA ASP A 44 -3.84 -5.70 -8.21
C ASP A 44 -5.00 -6.70 -8.35
N VAL A 45 -5.59 -7.10 -7.22
CA VAL A 45 -6.80 -7.94 -7.19
C VAL A 45 -7.97 -7.23 -7.87
N ARG A 46 -8.18 -5.94 -7.60
CA ARG A 46 -9.23 -5.14 -8.24
C ARG A 46 -8.99 -4.98 -9.74
N TYR A 47 -7.75 -4.77 -10.18
CA TYR A 47 -7.39 -4.79 -11.61
C TYR A 47 -7.72 -6.13 -12.26
N TYR A 48 -7.36 -7.23 -11.59
CA TYR A 48 -7.71 -8.57 -12.05
C TYR A 48 -9.23 -8.76 -12.20
N MET A 49 -10.03 -8.14 -11.33
CA MET A 49 -11.49 -8.14 -11.39
C MET A 49 -12.07 -7.15 -12.42
N GLY A 50 -11.24 -6.38 -13.12
CA GLY A 50 -11.65 -5.44 -14.17
C GLY A 50 -11.90 -4.01 -13.73
N GLU A 51 -11.57 -3.68 -12.48
CA GLU A 51 -11.63 -2.31 -11.99
C GLU A 51 -10.34 -1.55 -12.31
N ASN A 52 -10.40 -0.22 -12.23
CA ASN A 52 -9.23 0.65 -12.29
C ASN A 52 -9.12 1.48 -11.01
N PRO A 53 -8.63 0.88 -9.91
CA PRO A 53 -8.55 1.58 -8.63
C PRO A 53 -7.61 2.78 -8.66
N TRP A 54 -6.59 2.78 -9.51
CA TRP A 54 -5.70 3.92 -9.64
C TRP A 54 -6.41 5.16 -10.24
N ALA A 55 -7.18 4.99 -11.32
CA ALA A 55 -7.95 6.09 -11.90
C ALA A 55 -8.98 6.63 -10.90
N LEU A 56 -9.68 5.75 -10.21
CA LEU A 56 -10.64 6.13 -9.19
C LEU A 56 -9.98 6.88 -8.02
N HIS A 57 -8.88 6.35 -7.50
CA HIS A 57 -8.23 6.88 -6.30
C HIS A 57 -7.40 8.14 -6.58
N THR A 58 -6.68 8.18 -7.71
CA THR A 58 -5.73 9.26 -8.04
C THR A 58 -6.39 10.37 -8.85
N LEU A 59 -7.24 10.02 -9.80
CA LEU A 59 -7.87 10.98 -10.71
C LEU A 59 -9.32 11.31 -10.35
N GLY A 60 -9.96 10.50 -9.49
CA GLY A 60 -11.39 10.67 -9.14
C GLY A 60 -12.34 10.29 -10.28
N VAL A 61 -11.88 9.48 -11.24
CA VAL A 61 -12.66 9.07 -12.42
C VAL A 61 -12.79 7.55 -12.50
N ASP A 62 -13.92 7.10 -13.05
CA ASP A 62 -14.17 5.70 -13.30
C ASP A 62 -13.81 5.36 -14.75
N GLU A 63 -12.61 4.87 -14.95
CA GLU A 63 -12.09 4.44 -16.24
C GLU A 63 -11.89 2.92 -16.26
N PRO A 64 -12.01 2.26 -17.42
CA PRO A 64 -11.70 0.84 -17.52
C PRO A 64 -10.22 0.57 -17.21
N MET A 65 -9.94 -0.64 -16.74
CA MET A 65 -8.55 -1.05 -16.53
C MET A 65 -7.77 -1.03 -17.86
N PRO A 66 -6.50 -0.59 -17.85
CA PRO A 66 -5.65 -0.70 -19.02
C PRO A 66 -5.32 -2.18 -19.30
N GLY A 67 -5.36 -2.58 -20.57
CA GLY A 67 -4.91 -3.90 -21.00
C GLY A 67 -3.39 -3.98 -21.17
N ASN A 68 -2.86 -5.20 -21.22
CA ASN A 68 -1.42 -5.45 -21.42
C ASN A 68 -0.51 -4.83 -20.35
N VAL A 69 -0.92 -4.92 -19.09
CA VAL A 69 -0.16 -4.42 -17.93
C VAL A 69 0.58 -5.58 -17.28
N ILE A 70 1.88 -5.42 -17.04
CA ILE A 70 2.59 -6.23 -16.06
C ILE A 70 2.25 -5.59 -14.72
N LEU A 71 1.44 -6.29 -13.90
CA LEU A 71 1.03 -5.79 -12.59
C LEU A 71 2.19 -5.77 -11.58
N GLY A 72 1.91 -5.30 -10.37
CA GLY A 72 2.82 -5.30 -9.24
C GLY A 72 3.62 -4.00 -9.12
N HIS A 73 3.43 -3.32 -8.01
CA HIS A 73 4.05 -2.04 -7.67
C HIS A 73 4.76 -2.07 -6.31
N GLU A 74 4.53 -3.08 -5.50
CA GLU A 74 5.21 -3.29 -4.22
C GLU A 74 6.50 -4.11 -4.44
N VAL A 75 7.56 -3.48 -4.95
CA VAL A 75 8.74 -4.15 -5.51
C VAL A 75 10.00 -3.89 -4.72
N ALA A 76 10.81 -4.94 -4.56
CA ALA A 76 12.20 -4.83 -4.12
C ALA A 76 13.10 -5.74 -4.95
N GLY A 77 14.36 -5.34 -5.11
CA GLY A 77 15.32 -6.09 -5.92
C GLY A 77 16.71 -5.49 -5.92
N GLU A 78 17.49 -5.87 -6.91
CA GLU A 78 18.87 -5.45 -7.10
C GLU A 78 19.03 -4.68 -8.41
N VAL A 79 19.75 -3.58 -8.39
CA VAL A 79 20.14 -2.84 -9.60
C VAL A 79 21.16 -3.64 -10.39
N VAL A 80 20.83 -4.01 -11.62
CA VAL A 80 21.74 -4.81 -12.48
C VAL A 80 22.27 -4.04 -13.68
N GLU A 81 21.64 -2.92 -14.07
CA GLU A 81 22.08 -2.08 -15.18
C GLU A 81 21.61 -0.64 -14.96
N ALA A 82 22.38 0.33 -15.43
CA ALA A 82 22.03 1.74 -15.40
C ALA A 82 21.93 2.29 -16.83
N GLY A 83 20.88 3.08 -17.08
CA GLY A 83 20.64 3.70 -18.38
C GLY A 83 21.51 4.91 -18.69
N SER A 84 22.28 5.41 -17.70
CA SER A 84 23.24 6.49 -17.87
C SER A 84 24.54 6.21 -17.11
N PRO A 85 25.71 6.74 -17.58
CA PRO A 85 26.98 6.61 -16.87
C PRO A 85 26.94 7.18 -15.45
N ASP A 86 26.17 8.23 -15.21
CA ASP A 86 26.08 8.90 -13.90
C ASP A 86 25.49 7.98 -12.82
N ASP A 87 24.62 7.06 -13.23
CA ASP A 87 23.99 6.07 -12.36
C ASP A 87 24.77 4.75 -12.26
N SER A 88 25.88 4.58 -12.99
CA SER A 88 26.61 3.32 -13.07
C SER A 88 27.12 2.80 -11.72
N GLY A 89 27.43 3.70 -10.78
CA GLY A 89 27.84 3.36 -9.43
C GLY A 89 26.74 2.72 -8.57
N ARG A 90 25.52 2.69 -9.05
CA ARG A 90 24.37 2.09 -8.37
C ARG A 90 24.18 0.61 -8.65
N VAL A 91 24.88 0.06 -9.63
CA VAL A 91 24.83 -1.39 -9.96
C VAL A 91 25.29 -2.21 -8.75
N GLY A 92 24.51 -3.22 -8.38
CA GLY A 92 24.68 -4.02 -7.17
C GLY A 92 23.95 -3.48 -5.94
N GLU A 93 23.33 -2.27 -5.99
CA GLU A 93 22.51 -1.79 -4.88
C GLU A 93 21.25 -2.62 -4.69
N ARG A 94 20.94 -2.93 -3.44
CA ARG A 94 19.64 -3.47 -3.02
C ARG A 94 18.68 -2.32 -2.85
N VAL A 95 17.53 -2.41 -3.49
CA VAL A 95 16.56 -1.29 -3.54
C VAL A 95 15.13 -1.74 -3.31
N GLY A 96 14.36 -0.86 -2.66
CA GLY A 96 12.91 -0.84 -2.69
C GLY A 96 12.43 0.25 -3.64
N ILE A 97 11.28 0.09 -4.26
CA ILE A 97 10.84 0.95 -5.35
C ILE A 97 9.68 1.84 -4.92
N ILE A 98 9.84 3.14 -5.13
CA ILE A 98 8.71 4.08 -5.11
C ILE A 98 7.99 3.94 -6.44
N ALA A 99 6.78 3.41 -6.41
CA ALA A 99 6.08 2.95 -7.60
C ALA A 99 5.52 4.06 -8.51
N PHE A 100 5.74 5.34 -8.20
CA PHE A 100 5.23 6.44 -9.00
C PHE A 100 6.27 7.53 -9.25
N ASN A 101 6.10 8.21 -10.39
CA ASN A 101 6.87 9.40 -10.73
C ASN A 101 5.93 10.59 -10.91
N THR A 102 6.48 11.80 -10.83
CA THR A 102 5.71 13.04 -10.86
C THR A 102 6.33 14.05 -11.80
N CYS A 103 5.54 14.98 -12.31
CA CYS A 103 6.03 15.95 -13.30
C CYS A 103 6.94 17.05 -12.73
N GLY A 104 6.98 17.24 -11.41
CA GLY A 104 7.76 18.31 -10.77
C GLY A 104 7.26 19.74 -11.01
N THR A 105 6.35 19.98 -11.96
CA THR A 105 6.01 21.33 -12.45
C THR A 105 4.57 21.76 -12.23
N CYS A 106 3.62 20.85 -11.95
CA CYS A 106 2.23 21.20 -11.70
C CYS A 106 2.04 21.92 -10.36
N TYR A 107 0.86 22.44 -10.15
CA TYR A 107 0.49 23.17 -8.91
C TYR A 107 0.83 22.39 -7.65
N TYR A 108 0.50 21.11 -7.61
CA TYR A 108 0.73 20.25 -6.43
C TYR A 108 2.22 19.95 -6.22
N CYS A 109 2.95 19.59 -7.28
CA CYS A 109 4.38 19.31 -7.18
C CYS A 109 5.18 20.49 -6.64
N ARG A 110 4.89 21.72 -7.11
CA ARG A 110 5.56 22.95 -6.64
C ARG A 110 5.31 23.25 -5.16
N ARG A 111 4.31 22.63 -4.56
CA ARG A 111 3.95 22.74 -3.13
C ARG A 111 4.43 21.56 -2.30
N GLY A 112 5.20 20.64 -2.88
CA GLY A 112 5.66 19.42 -2.20
C GLY A 112 4.61 18.33 -2.08
N LEU A 113 3.42 18.51 -2.66
CA LEU A 113 2.31 17.54 -2.64
C LEU A 113 2.43 16.58 -3.82
N HIS A 114 3.53 15.83 -3.86
CA HIS A 114 3.88 14.94 -4.98
C HIS A 114 2.85 13.84 -5.20
N ASN A 115 2.25 13.33 -4.14
CA ASN A 115 1.19 12.32 -4.16
C ASN A 115 -0.10 12.79 -4.88
N LEU A 116 -0.26 14.10 -5.09
CA LEU A 116 -1.41 14.71 -5.78
C LEU A 116 -1.03 15.22 -7.18
N CYS A 117 0.07 14.76 -7.77
CA CYS A 117 0.51 15.20 -9.08
C CYS A 117 -0.52 14.86 -10.15
N GLU A 118 -0.94 15.88 -10.94
CA GLU A 118 -1.91 15.71 -12.05
C GLU A 118 -1.38 14.85 -13.20
N ASN A 119 -0.05 14.78 -13.34
CA ASN A 119 0.66 14.06 -14.39
C ASN A 119 1.49 12.89 -13.82
N THR A 120 1.06 12.31 -12.72
CA THR A 120 1.76 11.15 -12.17
C THR A 120 1.74 9.97 -13.14
N LEU A 121 2.84 9.22 -13.21
CA LEU A 121 2.92 7.91 -13.85
C LEU A 121 3.15 6.86 -12.77
N HIS A 122 2.45 5.75 -12.88
CA HIS A 122 2.55 4.67 -11.89
C HIS A 122 3.01 3.36 -12.53
N ILE A 123 3.90 2.66 -11.86
CA ILE A 123 4.35 1.31 -12.22
C ILE A 123 3.24 0.31 -11.88
N GLY A 124 3.05 -0.70 -12.71
CA GLY A 124 2.17 -1.83 -12.43
C GLY A 124 0.71 -1.63 -12.76
N HIS A 125 0.24 -0.41 -13.07
CA HIS A 125 -1.19 -0.21 -13.33
C HIS A 125 -1.63 1.07 -14.06
N ASP A 126 -0.75 1.97 -14.42
CA ASP A 126 -1.15 3.20 -15.11
C ASP A 126 -1.22 3.04 -16.63
N GLY A 127 -2.39 3.21 -17.21
CA GLY A 127 -2.60 3.14 -18.68
C GLY A 127 -2.04 4.32 -19.46
N ARG A 128 -1.48 5.36 -18.84
CA ARG A 128 -0.97 6.56 -19.49
C ARG A 128 0.47 6.44 -20.02
N TRP A 129 1.14 5.32 -19.76
CA TRP A 129 2.45 5.04 -20.36
C TRP A 129 2.38 5.10 -21.89
N ARG A 130 3.34 5.77 -22.50
CA ARG A 130 3.44 5.93 -23.96
C ARG A 130 4.71 5.28 -24.48
N GLY A 131 4.64 4.71 -25.71
CA GLY A 131 5.80 4.13 -26.38
C GLY A 131 6.30 2.82 -25.77
N VAL A 132 5.52 2.19 -24.90
CA VAL A 132 5.80 0.87 -24.31
C VAL A 132 4.82 -0.17 -24.84
N LYS A 133 5.30 -1.39 -25.05
CA LYS A 133 4.44 -2.52 -25.43
C LYS A 133 3.62 -3.03 -24.24
N TYR A 134 4.21 -2.98 -23.09
CA TYR A 134 3.60 -3.37 -21.81
C TYR A 134 3.90 -2.30 -20.77
N VAL A 135 2.92 -1.93 -19.95
CA VAL A 135 3.17 -1.11 -18.76
C VAL A 135 4.11 -1.89 -17.84
N PRO A 136 5.24 -1.31 -17.40
CA PRO A 136 6.18 -2.02 -16.54
C PRO A 136 5.58 -2.25 -15.15
N GLY A 137 5.92 -3.40 -14.56
CA GLY A 137 5.51 -3.79 -13.21
C GLY A 137 6.37 -4.92 -12.67
N GLY A 138 6.19 -5.21 -11.38
CA GLY A 138 7.03 -6.13 -10.62
C GLY A 138 6.72 -7.62 -10.81
N TYR A 139 5.64 -8.00 -11.51
CA TYR A 139 5.40 -9.41 -11.81
C TYR A 139 6.23 -9.86 -13.01
N ALA A 140 7.53 -9.67 -12.91
CA ALA A 140 8.52 -9.99 -13.93
C ALA A 140 9.88 -10.25 -13.29
N GLU A 141 10.80 -10.90 -14.01
CA GLU A 141 12.17 -11.10 -13.53
C GLU A 141 13.00 -9.81 -13.53
N TYR A 142 12.69 -8.88 -14.43
CA TYR A 142 13.35 -7.57 -14.54
C TYR A 142 12.33 -6.47 -14.79
N MET A 143 12.62 -5.27 -14.26
CA MET A 143 11.78 -4.11 -14.41
C MET A 143 12.62 -2.84 -14.56
N PRO A 144 12.31 -1.93 -15.52
CA PRO A 144 12.90 -0.61 -15.56
C PRO A 144 12.22 0.29 -14.52
N VAL A 145 13.00 1.13 -13.85
CA VAL A 145 12.50 2.09 -12.86
C VAL A 145 13.28 3.40 -12.97
N TRP A 146 12.65 4.52 -12.65
CA TRP A 146 13.34 5.81 -12.55
C TRP A 146 14.44 5.75 -11.48
N SER A 147 15.63 6.25 -11.79
CA SER A 147 16.80 6.18 -10.91
C SER A 147 16.52 6.80 -9.54
N ASP A 148 15.85 7.95 -9.50
CA ASP A 148 15.49 8.64 -8.26
C ASP A 148 14.35 7.98 -7.46
N LYS A 149 13.72 6.93 -8.00
CA LYS A 149 12.66 6.15 -7.34
C LYS A 149 13.13 4.79 -6.83
N ALA A 150 14.34 4.38 -7.16
CA ALA A 150 15.00 3.21 -6.59
C ALA A 150 15.70 3.62 -5.28
N HIS A 151 15.11 3.27 -4.15
CA HIS A 151 15.57 3.65 -2.82
C HIS A 151 16.41 2.55 -2.20
N ARG A 152 17.66 2.85 -1.83
CA ARG A 152 18.56 1.86 -1.22
C ARG A 152 17.99 1.32 0.09
N ILE A 153 18.05 0.00 0.25
CA ILE A 153 17.66 -0.70 1.48
C ILE A 153 18.86 -1.41 2.12
N PRO A 154 18.95 -1.46 3.45
CA PRO A 154 20.03 -2.17 4.13
C PRO A 154 19.88 -3.68 4.02
N ASP A 155 20.99 -4.42 4.23
CA ASP A 155 21.01 -5.89 4.16
C ASP A 155 20.13 -6.57 5.22
N SER A 156 19.82 -5.86 6.30
CA SER A 156 18.94 -6.35 7.36
C SER A 156 17.48 -6.52 6.93
N ILE A 157 17.06 -5.90 5.81
CA ILE A 157 15.71 -6.04 5.26
C ILE A 157 15.76 -7.02 4.10
N SER A 158 15.05 -8.14 4.17
CA SER A 158 14.91 -9.08 3.05
C SER A 158 14.10 -8.45 1.91
N PHE A 159 14.29 -8.92 0.66
CA PHE A 159 13.45 -8.44 -0.47
C PHE A 159 11.97 -8.72 -0.24
N ILE A 160 11.63 -9.83 0.40
CA ILE A 160 10.24 -10.16 0.74
C ILE A 160 9.64 -9.12 1.69
N GLU A 161 10.34 -8.74 2.75
CA GLU A 161 9.88 -7.70 3.68
C GLU A 161 9.88 -6.32 3.01
N ALA A 162 10.87 -6.02 2.17
CA ALA A 162 11.00 -4.75 1.47
C ALA A 162 9.85 -4.48 0.48
N THR A 163 9.12 -5.52 0.03
CA THR A 163 7.88 -5.31 -0.74
C THR A 163 6.84 -4.50 0.04
N GLN A 164 6.92 -4.48 1.38
CA GLN A 164 5.97 -3.76 2.21
C GLN A 164 6.35 -2.28 2.44
N LEU A 165 7.49 -1.82 1.91
CA LEU A 165 7.94 -0.43 2.07
C LEU A 165 6.99 0.58 1.39
N ASP A 166 6.41 0.23 0.25
CA ASP A 166 5.42 1.07 -0.42
C ASP A 166 4.18 1.27 0.47
N GLY A 167 3.58 0.19 0.95
CA GLY A 167 2.46 0.23 1.89
C GLY A 167 2.82 0.88 3.23
N LEU A 168 4.06 0.71 3.72
CA LEU A 168 4.51 1.34 4.95
C LEU A 168 4.65 2.86 4.78
N ALA A 169 5.10 3.34 3.63
CA ALA A 169 5.11 4.77 3.33
C ALA A 169 3.68 5.36 3.28
N VAL A 170 2.71 4.60 2.75
CA VAL A 170 1.28 4.96 2.81
C VAL A 170 0.79 5.03 4.26
N ALA A 171 1.19 4.09 5.12
CA ALA A 171 0.83 4.09 6.54
C ALA A 171 1.46 5.31 7.27
N VAL A 172 2.72 5.64 6.98
CA VAL A 172 3.37 6.86 7.51
C VAL A 172 2.61 8.10 7.07
N HIS A 173 2.23 8.20 5.80
CA HIS A 173 1.43 9.32 5.30
C HIS A 173 0.08 9.43 6.02
N ALA A 174 -0.63 8.33 6.19
CA ALA A 174 -1.91 8.33 6.90
C ALA A 174 -1.78 8.82 8.35
N VAL A 175 -0.75 8.37 9.07
CA VAL A 175 -0.48 8.80 10.45
C VAL A 175 -0.10 10.29 10.51
N ASN A 176 0.67 10.79 9.54
CA ASN A 176 0.96 12.21 9.39
C ASN A 176 -0.32 13.03 9.10
N ARG A 177 -1.22 12.50 8.24
CA ARG A 177 -2.51 13.14 7.94
C ARG A 177 -3.42 13.24 9.17
N ALA A 178 -3.37 12.23 10.05
CA ALA A 178 -4.05 12.27 11.34
C ALA A 178 -3.37 13.19 12.35
N ALA A 179 -2.13 13.63 12.09
CA ALA A 179 -1.31 14.40 13.03
C ALA A 179 -1.30 13.74 14.43
N VAL A 180 -1.04 12.44 14.48
CA VAL A 180 -0.94 11.67 15.74
C VAL A 180 0.11 12.29 16.65
N ARG A 181 -0.21 12.43 17.93
CA ARG A 181 0.64 13.06 18.95
C ARG A 181 0.92 12.08 20.10
N PRO A 182 2.00 12.27 20.84
CA PRO A 182 2.21 11.56 22.09
C PRO A 182 1.00 11.69 23.04
N GLY A 183 0.49 10.56 23.49
CA GLY A 183 -0.70 10.51 24.34
C GLY A 183 -2.01 10.21 23.61
N ASP A 184 -2.07 10.37 22.29
CA ASP A 184 -3.28 10.07 21.51
C ASP A 184 -3.64 8.57 21.59
N SER A 185 -4.91 8.29 21.39
CA SER A 185 -5.45 6.96 21.16
C SER A 185 -5.85 6.78 19.69
N ALA A 186 -5.67 5.58 19.12
CA ALA A 186 -5.96 5.30 17.73
C ALA A 186 -6.82 4.05 17.56
N LEU A 187 -7.78 4.09 16.65
CA LEU A 187 -8.57 2.96 16.17
C LEU A 187 -8.21 2.68 14.72
N VAL A 188 -7.85 1.44 14.41
CA VAL A 188 -7.55 1.01 13.04
C VAL A 188 -8.67 0.08 12.58
N VAL A 189 -9.47 0.52 11.63
CA VAL A 189 -10.55 -0.24 11.03
C VAL A 189 -10.05 -0.92 9.76
N GLY A 190 -10.05 -2.27 9.80
CA GLY A 190 -9.39 -3.13 8.83
C GLY A 190 -7.95 -3.45 9.24
N ALA A 191 -7.72 -4.67 9.76
CA ALA A 191 -6.40 -5.16 10.14
C ALA A 191 -5.68 -5.92 9.00
N GLY A 192 -5.91 -5.51 7.74
CA GLY A 192 -5.10 -5.95 6.60
C GLY A 192 -3.67 -5.39 6.68
N ALA A 193 -2.83 -5.66 5.68
CA ALA A 193 -1.42 -5.25 5.69
C ALA A 193 -1.24 -3.74 5.98
N ILE A 194 -2.03 -2.86 5.34
CA ILE A 194 -1.97 -1.40 5.59
C ILE A 194 -2.37 -1.08 7.02
N GLY A 195 -3.48 -1.65 7.52
CA GLY A 195 -3.92 -1.40 8.91
C GLY A 195 -2.91 -1.86 9.95
N LEU A 196 -2.28 -3.03 9.75
CA LEU A 196 -1.21 -3.55 10.62
C LEU A 196 0.05 -2.67 10.60
N MET A 197 0.35 -2.03 9.47
CA MET A 197 1.42 -1.05 9.39
C MET A 197 1.04 0.26 10.09
N ILE A 198 -0.18 0.78 9.89
CA ILE A 198 -0.69 1.98 10.58
C ILE A 198 -0.66 1.78 12.10
N LEU A 199 -1.08 0.63 12.60
CA LEU A 199 -1.02 0.27 14.02
C LEU A 199 0.37 0.49 14.60
N GLN A 200 1.39 -0.06 13.94
CA GLN A 200 2.78 0.03 14.39
C GLN A 200 3.35 1.45 14.26
N VAL A 201 3.04 2.13 13.13
CA VAL A 201 3.48 3.52 12.92
C VAL A 201 2.83 4.45 13.95
N ALA A 202 1.53 4.35 14.20
CA ALA A 202 0.83 5.18 15.19
C ALA A 202 1.46 5.03 16.58
N ARG A 203 1.82 3.81 17.00
CA ARG A 203 2.57 3.58 18.26
C ARG A 203 3.93 4.26 18.24
N THR A 204 4.66 4.14 17.15
CA THR A 204 5.98 4.78 17.00
C THR A 204 5.89 6.29 17.07
N TYR A 205 4.79 6.88 16.63
CA TYR A 205 4.52 8.31 16.68
C TYR A 205 3.96 8.80 18.03
N GLY A 206 3.78 7.88 18.99
CA GLY A 206 3.46 8.21 20.37
C GLY A 206 2.01 7.94 20.77
N ALA A 207 1.21 7.27 19.94
CA ALA A 207 -0.09 6.79 20.38
C ALA A 207 0.09 5.82 21.56
N THR A 208 -0.60 6.11 22.66
CA THR A 208 -0.48 5.33 23.90
C THR A 208 -1.45 4.16 23.96
N LYS A 209 -2.47 4.19 23.09
CA LYS A 209 -3.46 3.13 22.96
C LYS A 209 -3.80 2.96 21.47
N VAL A 210 -3.61 1.76 20.93
CA VAL A 210 -3.98 1.43 19.55
C VAL A 210 -4.82 0.16 19.53
N VAL A 211 -6.03 0.27 19.00
CA VAL A 211 -6.99 -0.85 18.90
C VAL A 211 -7.24 -1.16 17.43
N ALA A 212 -7.25 -2.45 17.11
CA ALA A 212 -7.53 -2.92 15.74
C ALA A 212 -8.93 -3.54 15.65
N VAL A 213 -9.60 -3.30 14.53
CA VAL A 213 -10.92 -3.86 14.19
C VAL A 213 -10.81 -4.62 12.88
N ASP A 214 -11.30 -5.85 12.83
CA ASP A 214 -11.47 -6.62 11.59
C ASP A 214 -12.65 -7.60 11.79
N VAL A 215 -13.15 -8.16 10.70
CA VAL A 215 -14.16 -9.22 10.73
C VAL A 215 -13.53 -10.62 10.78
N ARG A 216 -12.24 -10.75 10.51
CA ARG A 216 -11.50 -12.01 10.46
C ARG A 216 -10.59 -12.18 11.67
N GLY A 217 -10.54 -13.40 12.21
CA GLY A 217 -9.70 -13.72 13.38
C GLY A 217 -8.20 -13.58 13.10
N LYS A 218 -7.72 -14.09 11.96
CA LYS A 218 -6.27 -14.10 11.64
C LYS A 218 -5.62 -12.72 11.64
N PRO A 219 -6.17 -11.67 11.00
CA PRO A 219 -5.65 -10.31 11.11
C PRO A 219 -5.62 -9.77 12.54
N LEU A 220 -6.62 -10.12 13.38
CA LEU A 220 -6.69 -9.69 14.78
C LEU A 220 -5.63 -10.37 15.65
N GLU A 221 -5.34 -11.66 15.43
CA GLU A 221 -4.21 -12.35 16.05
C GLU A 221 -2.89 -11.65 15.76
N VAL A 222 -2.65 -11.34 14.46
CA VAL A 222 -1.44 -10.65 14.05
C VAL A 222 -1.38 -9.22 14.59
N ALA A 223 -2.52 -8.51 14.68
CA ALA A 223 -2.58 -7.20 15.32
C ALA A 223 -2.15 -7.26 16.78
N SER A 224 -2.60 -8.27 17.51
CA SER A 224 -2.19 -8.52 18.92
C SER A 224 -0.68 -8.82 19.01
N GLU A 225 -0.14 -9.66 18.14
CA GLU A 225 1.31 -9.94 18.04
C GLU A 225 2.14 -8.70 17.75
N LEU A 226 1.61 -7.79 16.95
CA LEU A 226 2.25 -6.53 16.57
C LEU A 226 2.04 -5.42 17.62
N GLY A 227 1.39 -5.73 18.73
CA GLY A 227 1.28 -4.87 19.91
C GLY A 227 0.03 -3.99 19.91
N ALA A 228 -1.08 -4.43 19.35
CA ALA A 228 -2.38 -3.79 19.60
C ALA A 228 -2.71 -3.87 21.10
N ASP A 229 -3.21 -2.78 21.68
CA ASP A 229 -3.67 -2.73 23.08
C ASP A 229 -5.06 -3.38 23.25
N GLY A 230 -5.72 -3.68 22.12
CA GLY A 230 -6.98 -4.40 22.06
C GLY A 230 -7.34 -4.71 20.62
N VAL A 231 -8.18 -5.72 20.46
CA VAL A 231 -8.76 -6.10 19.17
C VAL A 231 -10.26 -6.25 19.29
N ILE A 232 -11.00 -5.93 18.24
CA ILE A 232 -12.46 -6.02 18.18
C ILE A 232 -12.83 -6.81 16.93
N ASN A 233 -13.51 -7.94 17.10
CA ASN A 233 -14.09 -8.67 15.98
C ASN A 233 -15.44 -8.08 15.61
N ALA A 234 -15.48 -7.34 14.51
CA ALA A 234 -16.69 -6.63 14.07
C ALA A 234 -17.81 -7.57 13.57
N ALA A 235 -17.51 -8.86 13.34
CA ALA A 235 -18.52 -9.87 13.03
C ALA A 235 -19.26 -10.38 14.30
N GLU A 236 -18.65 -10.25 15.47
CA GLU A 236 -19.13 -10.82 16.74
C GLU A 236 -19.49 -9.76 17.77
N GLU A 237 -18.91 -8.55 17.66
CA GLU A 237 -18.97 -7.52 18.68
C GLU A 237 -19.52 -6.18 18.12
N ASP A 238 -20.19 -5.41 18.99
CA ASP A 238 -20.54 -4.02 18.70
C ASP A 238 -19.29 -3.13 18.81
N VAL A 239 -18.76 -2.75 17.65
CA VAL A 239 -17.55 -1.93 17.55
C VAL A 239 -17.67 -0.61 18.32
N VAL A 240 -18.83 0.08 18.22
CA VAL A 240 -19.02 1.39 18.87
C VAL A 240 -19.07 1.25 20.40
N LYS A 241 -19.76 0.23 20.89
CA LYS A 241 -19.84 -0.06 22.33
C LYS A 241 -18.44 -0.38 22.88
N LYS A 242 -17.72 -1.31 22.21
CA LYS A 242 -16.36 -1.69 22.63
C LYS A 242 -15.37 -0.55 22.57
N ALA A 243 -15.38 0.24 21.50
CA ALA A 243 -14.56 1.45 21.36
C ALA A 243 -14.76 2.43 22.52
N ARG A 244 -16.00 2.61 22.94
CA ARG A 244 -16.33 3.47 24.10
C ARG A 244 -15.88 2.86 25.41
N GLU A 245 -16.05 1.56 25.61
CA GLU A 245 -15.57 0.87 26.81
C GLU A 245 -14.06 1.04 26.97
N VAL A 246 -13.30 0.79 25.90
CA VAL A 246 -11.82 0.89 25.89
C VAL A 246 -11.32 2.31 26.14
N THR A 247 -12.09 3.33 25.72
CA THR A 247 -11.71 4.74 25.84
C THR A 247 -12.39 5.48 27.00
N GLY A 248 -13.06 4.75 27.91
CA GLY A 248 -13.79 5.37 29.02
C GLY A 248 -14.93 6.29 28.58
N GLY A 249 -15.52 6.05 27.43
CA GLY A 249 -16.64 6.82 26.86
C GLY A 249 -16.21 8.00 25.97
N LEU A 250 -14.92 8.35 25.92
CA LEU A 250 -14.44 9.53 25.19
C LEU A 250 -14.39 9.33 23.66
N GLY A 251 -14.09 8.11 23.20
CA GLY A 251 -13.76 7.80 21.81
C GLY A 251 -12.25 7.94 21.54
N PHE A 252 -11.84 7.68 20.30
CA PHE A 252 -10.44 7.71 19.85
C PHE A 252 -10.06 9.07 19.28
N ASP A 253 -8.83 9.52 19.52
CA ASP A 253 -8.27 10.76 18.97
C ASP A 253 -7.99 10.65 17.45
N ALA A 254 -7.65 9.46 16.98
CA ALA A 254 -7.48 9.16 15.57
C ALA A 254 -8.21 7.86 15.19
N VAL A 255 -8.90 7.87 14.05
CA VAL A 255 -9.50 6.67 13.45
C VAL A 255 -8.98 6.54 12.03
N PHE A 256 -8.42 5.38 11.70
CA PHE A 256 -7.91 5.05 10.36
C PHE A 256 -8.82 3.99 9.74
N ASP A 257 -9.43 4.29 8.61
CA ASP A 257 -10.31 3.36 7.90
C ASP A 257 -9.67 2.89 6.60
N THR A 258 -9.28 1.62 6.57
CA THR A 258 -8.70 0.94 5.42
C THR A 258 -9.73 0.10 4.65
N VAL A 259 -10.99 0.08 5.10
CA VAL A 259 -12.10 -0.69 4.51
C VAL A 259 -12.93 0.18 3.55
N GLY A 260 -13.36 1.37 4.02
CA GLY A 260 -14.07 2.35 3.21
C GLY A 260 -15.50 1.97 2.85
N SER A 261 -16.14 1.09 3.60
CA SER A 261 -17.56 0.79 3.44
C SER A 261 -18.44 1.85 4.13
N ALA A 262 -19.70 1.95 3.73
CA ALA A 262 -20.67 2.81 4.42
C ALA A 262 -20.78 2.48 5.91
N GLU A 263 -20.70 1.20 6.24
CA GLU A 263 -20.76 0.71 7.62
C GLU A 263 -19.51 1.10 8.41
N SER A 264 -18.29 0.88 7.85
CA SER A 264 -17.03 1.22 8.54
C SER A 264 -16.92 2.71 8.81
N LEU A 265 -17.29 3.56 7.82
CA LEU A 265 -17.28 5.00 7.98
C LEU A 265 -18.27 5.46 9.06
N THR A 266 -19.50 4.97 9.02
CA THR A 266 -20.55 5.38 9.95
C THR A 266 -20.24 4.96 11.38
N LYS A 267 -19.81 3.70 11.57
CA LYS A 267 -19.40 3.19 12.89
C LYS A 267 -18.13 3.88 13.39
N GLY A 268 -17.13 4.06 12.51
CA GLY A 268 -15.87 4.70 12.86
C GLY A 268 -16.03 6.17 13.30
N LEU A 269 -16.91 6.94 12.65
CA LEU A 269 -17.23 8.31 13.08
C LEU A 269 -17.86 8.34 14.48
N LYS A 270 -18.68 7.34 14.85
CA LYS A 270 -19.25 7.21 16.19
C LYS A 270 -18.21 6.83 17.25
N CYS A 271 -17.08 6.25 16.84
CA CYS A 271 -15.94 5.93 17.71
C CYS A 271 -14.99 7.11 17.92
N LEU A 272 -15.14 8.22 17.18
CA LEU A 272 -14.25 9.35 17.22
C LEU A 272 -14.52 10.27 18.42
N ALA A 273 -13.48 10.66 19.12
CA ALA A 273 -13.54 11.65 20.21
C ALA A 273 -13.88 13.06 19.67
N ARG A 274 -14.24 14.00 20.53
CA ARG A 274 -14.30 15.42 20.18
C ARG A 274 -12.89 15.91 19.83
N GLY A 275 -12.76 16.72 18.78
CA GLY A 275 -11.47 17.16 18.25
C GLY A 275 -10.69 16.03 17.52
N GLY A 276 -11.26 14.84 17.44
CA GLY A 276 -10.62 13.69 16.81
C GLY A 276 -10.57 13.78 15.27
N ARG A 277 -9.70 12.98 14.68
CA ARG A 277 -9.39 13.00 13.25
C ARG A 277 -9.66 11.62 12.65
N TYR A 278 -10.58 11.56 11.70
CA TYR A 278 -10.89 10.37 10.92
C TYR A 278 -10.15 10.44 9.58
N VAL A 279 -9.35 9.43 9.27
CA VAL A 279 -8.59 9.31 8.03
C VAL A 279 -9.12 8.13 7.23
N LEU A 280 -9.77 8.41 6.10
CA LEU A 280 -10.24 7.41 5.15
C LEU A 280 -9.14 7.14 4.12
N LEU A 281 -8.70 5.88 4.03
CA LEU A 281 -7.67 5.43 3.07
C LEU A 281 -8.26 4.72 1.86
N ALA A 282 -9.36 3.98 2.05
CA ALA A 282 -10.01 3.27 0.95
C ALA A 282 -10.95 4.20 0.17
N VAL A 283 -10.89 4.14 -1.15
CA VAL A 283 -11.84 4.82 -2.03
C VAL A 283 -12.70 3.78 -2.72
N THR A 284 -14.00 3.88 -2.50
CA THR A 284 -15.03 3.00 -3.09
C THR A 284 -16.03 3.83 -3.88
N LYS A 285 -16.92 3.17 -4.63
CA LYS A 285 -18.04 3.82 -5.35
C LYS A 285 -19.30 3.93 -4.48
N GLU A 286 -19.22 3.52 -3.22
CA GLU A 286 -20.37 3.58 -2.31
C GLU A 286 -20.79 5.01 -2.01
N LYS A 287 -22.10 5.20 -1.89
CA LYS A 287 -22.66 6.46 -1.38
C LYS A 287 -22.95 6.30 0.10
N VAL A 288 -22.48 7.26 0.89
CA VAL A 288 -22.64 7.24 2.34
C VAL A 288 -23.39 8.48 2.78
N GLU A 289 -24.47 8.28 3.54
CA GLU A 289 -25.17 9.36 4.24
C GLU A 289 -24.53 9.57 5.62
N ILE A 290 -24.13 10.80 5.91
CA ILE A 290 -23.54 11.19 7.18
C ILE A 290 -24.45 12.23 7.84
N GLU A 291 -24.91 11.95 9.05
CA GLU A 291 -25.55 12.96 9.87
C GLU A 291 -24.51 14.03 10.24
N ILE A 292 -24.79 15.31 9.96
CA ILE A 292 -23.85 16.41 10.25
C ILE A 292 -23.47 16.44 11.74
N THR A 293 -24.37 16.02 12.62
CA THR A 293 -24.10 15.88 14.06
C THR A 293 -22.95 14.93 14.40
N ALA A 294 -22.63 13.96 13.52
CA ALA A 294 -21.48 13.08 13.68
C ALA A 294 -20.14 13.83 13.62
N LEU A 295 -20.12 15.01 12.99
CA LEU A 295 -18.95 15.89 12.92
C LEU A 295 -18.96 16.99 14.00
N ALA A 296 -19.97 17.03 14.89
CA ALA A 296 -20.01 17.99 15.99
C ALA A 296 -18.83 17.81 16.95
N GLY A 297 -18.39 18.89 17.59
CA GLY A 297 -17.27 18.86 18.53
C GLY A 297 -15.91 18.87 17.83
N GLU A 298 -15.78 19.62 16.75
CA GLU A 298 -14.52 19.85 16.01
C GLU A 298 -13.88 18.58 15.42
N ARG A 299 -14.71 17.56 15.13
CA ARG A 299 -14.24 16.35 14.47
C ARG A 299 -13.87 16.62 13.02
N VAL A 300 -12.79 16.03 12.56
CA VAL A 300 -12.28 16.18 11.19
C VAL A 300 -12.42 14.85 10.45
N LEU A 301 -13.06 14.86 9.28
CA LEU A 301 -13.02 13.78 8.30
C LEU A 301 -12.09 14.19 7.16
N THR A 302 -11.06 13.42 6.92
CA THR A 302 -10.09 13.65 5.85
C THR A 302 -9.76 12.34 5.13
N THR A 303 -9.03 12.44 4.02
CA THR A 303 -8.55 11.28 3.26
C THR A 303 -7.03 11.22 3.26
N SER A 304 -6.48 10.04 3.00
CA SER A 304 -5.06 9.82 2.75
C SER A 304 -4.89 9.11 1.41
N ALA A 305 -4.05 9.64 0.55
CA ALA A 305 -3.80 9.10 -0.78
C ALA A 305 -2.30 8.95 -1.01
N ASN A 306 -1.85 7.71 -1.30
CA ASN A 306 -0.46 7.42 -1.60
C ASN A 306 0.50 7.89 -0.48
N ASN A 307 1.71 8.32 -0.81
CA ASN A 307 2.73 8.82 0.12
C ASN A 307 3.52 9.98 -0.50
N LEU A 308 4.29 10.69 0.32
CA LEU A 308 5.30 11.65 -0.10
C LEU A 308 6.67 10.97 -0.16
N PHE A 309 7.56 11.40 -1.05
CA PHE A 309 8.89 10.79 -1.20
C PHE A 309 9.70 10.69 0.10
N PRO A 310 9.73 11.71 0.99
CA PRO A 310 10.43 11.59 2.28
C PRO A 310 9.85 10.51 3.21
N GLU A 311 8.57 10.19 3.08
CA GLU A 311 7.91 9.18 3.91
C GLU A 311 8.37 7.76 3.56
N TYR A 312 8.85 7.55 2.33
CA TYR A 312 9.47 6.28 1.95
C TYR A 312 10.81 6.08 2.68
N THR A 313 11.61 7.13 2.82
CA THR A 313 12.84 7.09 3.64
C THR A 313 12.51 6.73 5.10
N THR A 314 11.48 7.38 5.66
CA THR A 314 10.99 7.06 7.01
C THR A 314 10.54 5.59 7.11
N ALA A 315 9.86 5.07 6.10
CA ALA A 315 9.44 3.67 6.06
C ALA A 315 10.64 2.70 6.11
N VAL A 316 11.70 2.98 5.33
CA VAL A 316 12.94 2.19 5.36
C VAL A 316 13.58 2.22 6.76
N GLU A 317 13.68 3.39 7.38
CA GLU A 317 14.27 3.55 8.72
C GLU A 317 13.44 2.82 9.80
N LEU A 318 12.12 2.90 9.74
CA LEU A 318 11.22 2.21 10.68
C LEU A 318 11.34 0.68 10.56
N MET A 319 11.44 0.16 9.34
CA MET A 319 11.62 -1.27 9.11
C MET A 319 13.03 -1.72 9.50
N ALA A 320 14.06 -0.99 9.10
CA ALA A 320 15.46 -1.29 9.41
C ALA A 320 15.75 -1.31 10.92
N SER A 321 15.11 -0.41 11.68
CA SER A 321 15.23 -0.35 13.13
C SER A 321 14.36 -1.38 13.88
N GLY A 322 13.56 -2.18 13.18
CA GLY A 322 12.65 -3.16 13.78
C GLY A 322 11.42 -2.56 14.49
N ARG A 323 11.21 -1.23 14.38
CA ARG A 323 10.02 -0.56 14.93
C ARG A 323 8.75 -0.94 14.21
N VAL A 324 8.86 -1.28 12.91
CA VAL A 324 7.80 -1.87 12.10
C VAL A 324 8.27 -3.20 11.56
N ARG A 325 7.53 -4.26 11.85
CA ARG A 325 7.78 -5.64 11.43
C ARG A 325 6.76 -6.04 10.37
N ALA A 326 7.23 -6.41 9.17
CA ALA A 326 6.37 -6.87 8.09
C ALA A 326 6.16 -8.39 8.11
N LYS A 327 7.17 -9.14 8.56
CA LYS A 327 7.18 -10.60 8.53
C LYS A 327 5.93 -11.27 9.10
N PRO A 328 5.32 -10.83 10.24
CA PRO A 328 4.14 -11.49 10.82
C PRO A 328 2.90 -11.49 9.92
N PHE A 329 2.75 -10.53 9.01
CA PHE A 329 1.60 -10.47 8.13
C PHE A 329 1.88 -10.87 6.67
N ILE A 330 3.12 -11.20 6.31
CA ILE A 330 3.44 -11.84 5.03
C ILE A 330 3.16 -13.33 5.17
N THR A 331 1.93 -13.74 4.83
CA THR A 331 1.43 -15.09 5.12
C THR A 331 1.76 -16.10 4.04
N HIS A 332 1.91 -15.65 2.78
CA HIS A 332 2.13 -16.53 1.65
C HIS A 332 3.19 -15.98 0.71
N VAL A 333 4.07 -16.86 0.24
CA VAL A 333 5.10 -16.56 -0.75
C VAL A 333 5.01 -17.62 -1.85
N PHE A 334 4.88 -17.17 -3.10
CA PHE A 334 4.78 -18.03 -4.27
C PHE A 334 5.87 -17.65 -5.29
N LYS A 335 6.25 -18.60 -6.14
CA LYS A 335 7.04 -18.28 -7.32
C LYS A 335 6.20 -17.54 -8.36
N LEU A 336 6.86 -16.79 -9.23
CA LEU A 336 6.16 -16.08 -10.32
C LEU A 336 5.37 -17.06 -11.23
N ASP A 337 5.88 -18.28 -11.41
CA ASP A 337 5.23 -19.34 -12.19
C ASP A 337 3.92 -19.84 -11.54
N GLU A 338 3.73 -19.59 -10.24
CA GLU A 338 2.58 -19.98 -9.44
C GLU A 338 1.55 -18.82 -9.29
N VAL A 339 1.64 -17.82 -10.16
CA VAL A 339 0.83 -16.58 -10.06
C VAL A 339 -0.68 -16.84 -9.98
N HIS A 340 -1.19 -17.84 -10.68
CA HIS A 340 -2.63 -18.18 -10.63
C HIS A 340 -3.04 -18.66 -9.25
N GLU A 341 -2.19 -19.46 -8.59
CA GLU A 341 -2.42 -19.89 -7.22
C GLU A 341 -2.30 -18.73 -6.24
N ALA A 342 -1.30 -17.87 -6.41
CA ALA A 342 -1.12 -16.68 -5.60
C ALA A 342 -2.34 -15.74 -5.67
N PHE A 343 -2.92 -15.55 -6.86
CA PHE A 343 -4.15 -14.78 -7.03
C PHE A 343 -5.37 -15.47 -6.44
N ARG A 344 -5.45 -16.82 -6.53
CA ARG A 344 -6.52 -17.59 -5.87
C ARG A 344 -6.53 -17.35 -4.36
N VAL A 345 -5.35 -17.40 -3.73
CA VAL A 345 -5.18 -17.11 -2.30
C VAL A 345 -5.49 -15.65 -2.00
N ALA A 346 -5.04 -14.70 -2.82
CA ALA A 346 -5.28 -13.28 -2.62
C ALA A 346 -6.76 -12.87 -2.78
N LEU A 347 -7.53 -13.60 -3.59
CA LEU A 347 -8.97 -13.42 -3.78
C LEU A 347 -9.79 -14.03 -2.63
N ASN A 348 -9.35 -15.16 -2.08
CA ASN A 348 -10.07 -15.94 -1.06
C ASN A 348 -9.36 -15.89 0.30
N LYS A 349 -9.04 -14.68 0.75
CA LYS A 349 -8.23 -14.43 1.96
C LYS A 349 -8.76 -15.09 3.23
N GLU A 350 -10.07 -15.24 3.35
CA GLU A 350 -10.71 -15.88 4.50
C GLU A 350 -10.44 -17.38 4.50
N GLU A 351 -10.58 -18.06 3.36
CA GLU A 351 -10.35 -19.50 3.21
C GLU A 351 -8.89 -19.89 3.51
N TYR A 352 -7.93 -19.00 3.14
CA TYR A 352 -6.49 -19.27 3.25
C TYR A 352 -5.81 -18.56 4.43
N ASP A 353 -6.55 -17.91 5.31
CA ASP A 353 -5.98 -17.04 6.36
C ASP A 353 -4.94 -16.04 5.83
N ALA A 354 -5.12 -15.59 4.57
CA ALA A 354 -4.16 -14.72 3.92
C ALA A 354 -4.31 -13.27 4.34
N ILE A 355 -3.16 -12.61 4.61
CA ILE A 355 -3.09 -11.16 4.84
C ILE A 355 -2.31 -10.51 3.69
N LYS A 356 -1.05 -10.89 3.52
CA LYS A 356 -0.22 -10.44 2.40
C LYS A 356 0.37 -11.64 1.67
N VAL A 357 0.26 -11.59 0.36
CA VAL A 357 0.84 -12.56 -0.57
C VAL A 357 1.98 -11.89 -1.32
N VAL A 358 3.09 -12.59 -1.52
CA VAL A 358 4.29 -12.10 -2.21
C VAL A 358 4.68 -13.08 -3.31
N LEU A 359 5.06 -12.55 -4.47
CA LEU A 359 5.65 -13.29 -5.58
C LEU A 359 7.16 -13.13 -5.58
N VAL A 360 7.87 -14.21 -5.87
CA VAL A 360 9.32 -14.23 -6.11
C VAL A 360 9.58 -14.79 -7.51
N PRO A 361 10.38 -14.08 -8.34
CA PRO A 361 10.68 -14.52 -9.70
C PRO A 361 11.45 -15.85 -9.80
#